data_a4ecca5a0d580130f3ba3817a6c64e87
#
_entry.id   a4ecca5a0d580130f3ba3817a6c64e87
#
_cell.length_a   1.000
_cell.length_b   1.000
_cell.length_c   1.000
_cell.angle_alpha   90.00
_cell.angle_beta   90.00
_cell.angle_gamma   90.00
#
_symmetry.space_group_name_H-M   'P 1'
#
loop_
_entity.id
_entity.type
_entity.pdbx_description
1 polymer ?
#
loop_
_entity_poly.entity_id
_entity_poly.type
_entity_poly.pdbx_seq_one_letter_code
_entity_poly.pdbx_strand_id
1 'polypeptide(L)'
;MKNPPREKRVLIFDDEGLGLLGKQLIAVRKQKKYSQEKLALEAGLPLSQIGRIERAVVNPTVSTVFKIARALKVKPSELFDFELSPIKEKP
;
A
#
# COMPACT_ATOMS: atom_id res chain seq x y z
N MET A 1 0.31 -4.87 -36.96
CA MET A 1 -0.78 -4.17 -36.26
C MET A 1 -0.23 -2.97 -35.54
N LYS A 2 -0.76 -1.80 -35.83
CA LYS A 2 -0.27 -0.59 -35.19
C LYS A 2 -0.88 -0.46 -33.80
N ASN A 3 -0.05 -0.07 -32.83
CA ASN A 3 -0.56 0.32 -31.53
C ASN A 3 -1.36 1.61 -31.66
N PRO A 4 -2.43 1.76 -30.90
CA PRO A 4 -3.14 3.03 -30.88
C PRO A 4 -2.21 4.15 -30.41
N PRO A 5 -2.45 5.40 -30.82
CA PRO A 5 -1.63 6.49 -30.31
C PRO A 5 -1.68 6.52 -28.80
N ARG A 6 -0.52 6.77 -28.23
CA ARG A 6 -0.40 6.83 -26.77
C ARG A 6 -1.15 8.05 -26.27
N GLU A 7 -2.19 7.81 -25.54
CA GLU A 7 -2.82 8.89 -24.82
C GLU A 7 -1.99 9.31 -23.64
N LYS A 8 -2.20 10.53 -23.20
CA LYS A 8 -1.57 11.03 -21.99
C LYS A 8 -1.85 10.07 -20.85
N ARG A 9 -0.81 9.59 -20.20
CA ARG A 9 -0.99 8.71 -19.04
C ARG A 9 -1.58 9.51 -17.90
N VAL A 10 -2.66 8.99 -17.35
CA VAL A 10 -3.21 9.50 -16.09
C VAL A 10 -2.63 8.64 -14.99
N LEU A 11 -1.80 9.25 -14.15
CA LEU A 11 -1.28 8.55 -12.99
C LEU A 11 -2.36 8.57 -11.92
N ILE A 12 -2.74 7.38 -11.48
CA ILE A 12 -3.74 7.25 -10.44
C ILE A 12 -3.01 7.16 -9.11
N PHE A 13 -3.33 8.07 -8.22
CA PHE A 13 -2.78 8.11 -6.88
C PHE A 13 -3.91 8.44 -5.93
N ASP A 14 -4.42 7.42 -5.25
CA ASP A 14 -5.56 7.58 -4.37
C ASP A 14 -5.07 7.97 -2.97
N ASP A 15 -5.10 9.26 -2.68
CA ASP A 15 -4.63 9.78 -1.40
C ASP A 15 -5.37 9.17 -0.22
N GLU A 16 -6.68 9.04 -0.33
CA GLU A 16 -7.49 8.45 0.75
C GLU A 16 -7.11 6.99 0.97
N GLY A 17 -7.12 6.19 -0.09
CA GLY A 17 -6.83 4.76 0.02
C GLY A 17 -5.42 4.51 0.51
N LEU A 18 -4.44 5.24 -0.01
CA LEU A 18 -3.05 5.08 0.41
C LEU A 18 -2.83 5.53 1.84
N GLY A 19 -3.53 6.59 2.28
CA GLY A 19 -3.48 7.02 3.67
C GLY A 19 -4.05 5.98 4.61
N LEU A 20 -5.18 5.37 4.24
CA LEU A 20 -5.80 4.32 5.05
C LEU A 20 -4.92 3.07 5.08
N LEU A 21 -4.33 2.69 3.94
CA LEU A 21 -3.41 1.55 3.89
C LEU A 21 -2.20 1.79 4.79
N GLY A 22 -1.62 2.99 4.75
CA GLY A 22 -0.48 3.32 5.59
C GLY A 22 -0.81 3.23 7.08
N LYS A 23 -1.96 3.78 7.48
CA LYS A 23 -2.42 3.70 8.87
C LYS A 23 -2.68 2.26 9.30
N GLN A 24 -3.30 1.48 8.44
CA GLN A 24 -3.60 0.07 8.73
C GLN A 24 -2.31 -0.74 8.86
N LEU A 25 -1.34 -0.48 7.99
CA LEU A 25 -0.04 -1.14 8.08
C LEU A 25 0.65 -0.82 9.41
N ILE A 26 0.66 0.44 9.83
CA ILE A 26 1.23 0.83 11.11
C ILE A 26 0.53 0.08 12.24
N ALA A 27 -0.80 0.04 12.24
CA ALA A 27 -1.58 -0.61 13.28
C ALA A 27 -1.27 -2.10 13.36
N VAL A 28 -1.29 -2.80 12.23
CA VAL A 28 -1.02 -4.24 12.18
C VAL A 28 0.42 -4.54 12.58
N ARG A 29 1.37 -3.74 12.08
CA ARG A 29 2.78 -3.91 12.41
C ARG A 29 3.01 -3.78 13.92
N LYS A 30 2.44 -2.75 14.53
CA LYS A 30 2.58 -2.53 15.99
C LYS A 30 1.89 -3.63 16.79
N GLN A 31 0.74 -4.08 16.35
CA GLN A 31 0.02 -5.18 16.99
C GLN A 31 0.86 -6.44 16.99
N LYS A 32 1.59 -6.69 15.90
CA LYS A 32 2.52 -7.83 15.80
C LYS A 32 3.85 -7.58 16.50
N LYS A 33 4.05 -6.38 17.04
CA LYS A 33 5.30 -5.98 17.73
C LYS A 33 6.50 -6.00 16.80
N TYR A 34 6.31 -5.62 15.55
CA TYR A 34 7.39 -5.50 14.59
C TYR A 34 7.85 -4.05 14.50
N SER A 35 9.17 -3.85 14.50
CA SER A 35 9.74 -2.57 14.08
C SER A 35 9.64 -2.46 12.55
N GLN A 36 9.82 -1.24 12.03
CA GLN A 36 9.92 -1.07 10.58
C GLN A 36 11.10 -1.87 10.02
N GLU A 37 12.22 -1.87 10.74
CA GLU A 37 13.43 -2.59 10.34
C GLU A 37 13.19 -4.10 10.25
N LYS A 38 12.53 -4.66 11.24
CA LYS A 38 12.21 -6.08 11.22
C LYS A 38 11.28 -6.43 10.06
N LEU A 39 10.26 -5.60 9.84
CA LEU A 39 9.35 -5.83 8.72
C LEU A 39 10.08 -5.77 7.39
N ALA A 40 10.90 -4.74 7.20
CA ALA A 40 11.66 -4.58 5.97
C ALA A 40 12.56 -5.78 5.72
N LEU A 41 13.28 -6.24 6.74
CA LEU A 41 14.17 -7.39 6.63
C LEU A 41 13.39 -8.65 6.25
N GLU A 42 12.32 -8.95 6.94
CA GLU A 42 11.55 -10.16 6.67
C GLU A 42 10.78 -10.10 5.36
N ALA A 43 10.35 -8.93 4.94
CA ALA A 43 9.67 -8.76 3.66
C ALA A 43 10.63 -8.69 2.48
N GLY A 44 11.93 -8.54 2.73
CA GLY A 44 12.90 -8.37 1.67
C GLY A 44 12.75 -7.05 0.94
N LEU A 45 12.39 -5.99 1.68
CA LEU A 45 12.15 -4.65 1.13
C LEU A 45 13.10 -3.65 1.78
N PRO A 46 13.47 -2.58 1.07
CA PRO A 46 14.22 -1.50 1.70
C PRO A 46 13.42 -0.87 2.84
N LEU A 47 14.13 -0.53 3.93
CA LEU A 47 13.49 0.15 5.07
C LEU A 47 12.79 1.44 4.62
N SER A 48 13.41 2.19 3.72
CA SER A 48 12.83 3.43 3.20
C SER A 48 11.47 3.20 2.54
N GLN A 49 11.27 2.06 1.90
CA GLN A 49 10.00 1.75 1.26
C GLN A 49 8.90 1.51 2.29
N ILE A 50 9.22 0.81 3.38
CA ILE A 50 8.24 0.61 4.46
C ILE A 50 7.78 1.97 5.00
N GLY A 51 8.72 2.86 5.28
CA GLY A 51 8.39 4.19 5.79
C GLY A 51 7.55 5.01 4.81
N ARG A 52 7.85 4.94 3.52
CA ARG A 52 7.08 5.66 2.49
C ARG A 52 5.67 5.13 2.36
N ILE A 53 5.48 3.82 2.46
CA ILE A 53 4.13 3.23 2.42
C ILE A 53 3.33 3.68 3.65
N GLU A 54 3.95 3.66 4.82
CA GLU A 54 3.28 4.09 6.05
C GLU A 54 2.91 5.57 6.04
N ARG A 55 3.72 6.41 5.38
CA ARG A 55 3.42 7.84 5.24
C ARG A 55 2.52 8.15 4.04
N ALA A 56 2.14 7.14 3.28
CA ALA A 56 1.25 7.29 2.11
C ALA A 56 1.83 8.20 1.02
N VAL A 57 3.15 8.18 0.86
CA VAL A 57 3.82 9.00 -0.17
C VAL A 57 4.23 8.19 -1.39
N VAL A 58 3.91 6.91 -1.44
CA VAL A 58 4.14 6.04 -2.59
C VAL A 58 2.90 5.22 -2.87
N ASN A 59 2.81 4.75 -4.08
CA ASN A 59 1.75 3.84 -4.53
C ASN A 59 2.38 2.46 -4.71
N PRO A 60 2.36 1.61 -3.67
CA PRO A 60 3.00 0.31 -3.76
C PRO A 60 2.23 -0.60 -4.72
N THR A 61 2.94 -1.52 -5.34
CA THR A 61 2.24 -2.55 -6.11
C THR A 61 1.55 -3.52 -5.16
N VAL A 62 0.54 -4.21 -5.68
CA VAL A 62 -0.15 -5.24 -4.91
C VAL A 62 0.84 -6.33 -4.48
N SER A 63 1.80 -6.68 -5.34
CA SER A 63 2.83 -7.66 -5.00
C SER A 63 3.66 -7.23 -3.79
N THR A 64 3.98 -5.95 -3.69
CA THR A 64 4.68 -5.42 -2.52
C THR A 64 3.84 -5.59 -1.26
N VAL A 65 2.54 -5.29 -1.34
CA VAL A 65 1.63 -5.47 -0.21
C VAL A 65 1.55 -6.94 0.20
N PHE A 66 1.54 -7.86 -0.77
CA PHE A 66 1.56 -9.29 -0.46
C PHE A 66 2.83 -9.72 0.28
N LYS A 67 3.99 -9.18 -0.10
CA LYS A 67 5.23 -9.44 0.64
C LYS A 67 5.12 -8.99 2.09
N ILE A 68 4.54 -7.83 2.30
CA ILE A 68 4.36 -7.28 3.64
C ILE A 68 3.41 -8.16 4.46
N ALA A 69 2.29 -8.56 3.87
CA ALA A 69 1.33 -9.43 4.54
C ALA A 69 1.97 -10.76 4.97
N ARG A 70 2.77 -11.36 4.06
CA ARG A 70 3.48 -12.61 4.39
C ARG A 70 4.46 -12.40 5.53
N ALA A 71 5.22 -11.31 5.51
CA ALA A 71 6.19 -11.03 6.56
C ALA A 71 5.51 -10.83 7.92
N LEU A 72 4.36 -10.17 7.93
CA LEU A 72 3.59 -9.95 9.16
C LEU A 72 2.76 -11.18 9.56
N LYS A 73 2.68 -12.18 8.69
CA LYS A 73 1.88 -13.40 8.90
C LYS A 73 0.40 -13.07 9.11
N VAL A 74 -0.10 -12.16 8.29
CA VAL A 74 -1.50 -11.76 8.29
C VAL A 74 -2.10 -11.99 6.91
N LYS A 75 -3.42 -12.05 6.86
CA LYS A 75 -4.11 -12.08 5.58
C LYS A 75 -3.99 -10.71 4.90
N PRO A 76 -3.87 -10.66 3.57
CA PRO A 76 -3.89 -9.36 2.88
C PRO A 76 -5.12 -8.53 3.24
N SER A 77 -6.27 -9.16 3.47
CA SER A 77 -7.48 -8.47 3.87
C SER A 77 -7.32 -7.67 5.16
N GLU A 78 -6.42 -8.07 6.05
CA GLU A 78 -6.18 -7.33 7.30
C GLU A 78 -5.49 -5.99 7.03
N LEU A 79 -4.71 -5.89 5.95
CA LEU A 79 -4.09 -4.63 5.56
C LEU A 79 -5.05 -3.73 4.81
N PHE A 80 -6.10 -4.28 4.23
CA PHE A 80 -7.12 -3.53 3.48
C PHE A 80 -8.44 -3.41 4.25
N ASP A 81 -8.39 -3.60 5.56
CA ASP A 81 -9.59 -3.54 6.39
C ASP A 81 -9.97 -2.10 6.70
N PHE A 82 -10.53 -1.44 5.70
CA PHE A 82 -11.02 -0.07 5.79
C PHE A 82 -12.02 0.18 4.67
N GLU A 83 -12.78 1.24 4.80
CA GLU A 83 -13.76 1.62 3.79
C GLU A 83 -13.26 2.84 3.01
N LEU A 84 -13.54 2.83 1.73
CA LEU A 84 -13.25 3.95 0.85
C LEU A 84 -14.52 4.76 0.62
N SER A 85 -14.36 6.07 0.52
CA SER A 85 -15.47 6.94 0.15
C SER A 85 -15.94 6.62 -1.27
N PRO A 86 -17.26 6.67 -1.53
CA PRO A 86 -17.76 6.46 -2.87
C PRO A 86 -17.22 7.51 -3.84
N ILE A 87 -17.12 7.13 -5.10
CA ILE A 87 -16.76 8.08 -6.14
C ILE A 87 -17.88 9.12 -6.23
N LYS A 88 -17.49 10.40 -6.17
CA LYS A 88 -18.46 11.47 -6.34
C LYS A 88 -18.86 11.55 -7.80
N GLU A 89 -20.16 11.52 -8.06
CA GLU A 89 -20.66 11.75 -9.39
C GLU A 89 -20.44 13.21 -9.76
N LYS A 90 -20.02 13.42 -11.01
CA LYS A 90 -19.92 14.76 -11.52
C LYS A 90 -21.32 15.27 -11.82
N PRO A 91 -21.60 16.55 -11.51
CA PRO A 91 -22.88 17.13 -11.87
C PRO A 91 -23.10 17.21 -13.37
#